data_4b2c5530d89c33cc618dd2d2f6a7d7c9
#
_entry.id   4b2c5530d89c33cc618dd2d2f6a7d7c9
#
_cell.length_a   1.000
_cell.length_b   1.000
_cell.length_c   1.000
_cell.angle_alpha   90.00
_cell.angle_beta   90.00
_cell.angle_gamma   90.00
#
_symmetry.space_group_name_H-M   'P 1'
#
loop_
_entity.id
_entity.type
_entity.pdbx_description
1 polymer ?
#
loop_
_entity_poly.entity_id
_entity_poly.type
_entity_poly.pdbx_seq_one_letter_code
_entity_poly.pdbx_strand_id
1 'polypeptide(L)'
;TGAQVSATALTSMTSQMRAGTIRKCDMASIYTYQNTLYKLQMTGEQLRRFMEWSAAFFKTWKPDEVTIAFDPSVRYYLYDAFEGVSYELDISKEPGHRIKNLKWPNGKAVKDTDTFVVAVNNYRATTQLLTAADIFLPGEELPKLLEIDVRGDVGGIRELLGEYIRTVKGGTIEPHVNNNWKIVGNNWKAADHQKAVQLLREGKLALNENADARTLPGKAITTADIAKF
;
A
#
# COMPACT_ATOMS: atom_id res chain seq x y z
N THR A 1 -7.29 16.94 -7.39
CA THR A 1 -6.10 17.48 -6.69
C THR A 1 -5.03 18.00 -7.65
N GLY A 2 -4.98 17.50 -8.90
CA GLY A 2 -3.89 17.77 -9.84
C GLY A 2 -2.55 17.07 -9.48
N ALA A 3 -2.55 16.16 -8.51
CA ALA A 3 -1.38 15.37 -8.16
C ALA A 3 -1.12 14.30 -9.24
N GLN A 4 0.16 14.08 -9.55
CA GLN A 4 0.59 13.03 -10.46
C GLN A 4 0.64 11.66 -9.80
N VAL A 5 0.93 11.63 -8.50
CA VAL A 5 1.01 10.40 -7.69
C VAL A 5 0.09 10.52 -6.49
N SER A 6 -0.49 9.43 -6.07
CA SER A 6 -1.15 9.34 -4.77
C SER A 6 -0.71 8.08 -4.03
N ALA A 7 -0.76 8.14 -2.70
CA ALA A 7 -0.47 7.01 -1.84
C ALA A 7 -1.56 6.85 -0.78
N THR A 8 -1.93 5.61 -0.51
CA THR A 8 -2.91 5.28 0.53
C THR A 8 -2.55 3.98 1.22
N ALA A 9 -2.71 3.98 2.53
CA ALA A 9 -2.46 2.79 3.35
C ALA A 9 -3.65 1.81 3.33
N LEU A 10 -3.38 0.57 3.73
CA LEU A 10 -4.43 -0.37 4.13
C LEU A 10 -5.07 0.12 5.44
N THR A 11 -6.28 0.64 5.34
CA THR A 11 -6.97 1.21 6.52
C THR A 11 -7.75 0.16 7.32
N SER A 12 -8.07 -0.97 6.70
CA SER A 12 -8.76 -2.11 7.32
C SER A 12 -8.51 -3.37 6.52
N MET A 13 -8.41 -4.49 7.22
CA MET A 13 -8.28 -5.84 6.62
C MET A 13 -9.62 -6.55 6.44
N THR A 14 -10.69 -6.01 7.00
CA THR A 14 -12.01 -6.65 7.04
C THR A 14 -13.11 -5.84 6.34
N SER A 15 -12.77 -4.65 5.84
CA SER A 15 -13.73 -3.79 5.16
C SER A 15 -14.24 -4.42 3.87
N GLN A 16 -15.56 -4.34 3.69
CA GLN A 16 -16.24 -4.80 2.50
C GLN A 16 -17.27 -3.77 2.07
N MET A 17 -17.35 -3.53 0.76
CA MET A 17 -18.44 -2.80 0.15
C MET A 17 -19.22 -3.78 -0.73
N ARG A 18 -20.48 -4.02 -0.38
CA ARG A 18 -21.35 -4.92 -1.14
C ARG A 18 -21.95 -4.19 -2.33
N ALA A 19 -22.30 -4.93 -3.38
CA ALA A 19 -23.06 -4.38 -4.49
C ALA A 19 -24.42 -3.85 -4.01
N GLY A 20 -24.83 -2.72 -4.56
CA GLY A 20 -26.07 -2.04 -4.21
C GLY A 20 -25.87 -0.58 -3.80
N THR A 21 -26.79 -0.04 -3.01
CA THR A 21 -26.72 1.36 -2.58
C THR A 21 -25.56 1.62 -1.64
N ILE A 22 -24.68 2.55 -2.01
CA ILE A 22 -23.55 2.99 -1.19
C ILE A 22 -24.03 4.11 -0.24
N ARG A 23 -23.80 3.94 1.05
CA ARG A 23 -24.18 4.87 2.12
C ARG A 23 -22.93 5.53 2.73
N LYS A 24 -23.12 6.61 3.48
CA LYS A 24 -22.01 7.25 4.21
C LYS A 24 -21.29 6.31 5.19
N CYS A 25 -22.01 5.38 5.82
CA CYS A 25 -21.41 4.38 6.70
C CYS A 25 -20.50 3.39 5.94
N ASP A 26 -20.80 3.11 4.67
CA ASP A 26 -19.94 2.25 3.85
C ASP A 26 -18.59 2.94 3.56
N MET A 27 -18.60 4.27 3.36
CA MET A 27 -17.36 5.05 3.27
C MET A 27 -16.56 5.00 4.56
N ALA A 28 -17.22 5.07 5.72
CA ALA A 28 -16.55 4.96 7.02
C ALA A 28 -15.95 3.57 7.27
N SER A 29 -16.54 2.51 6.71
CA SER A 29 -15.97 1.17 6.80
C SER A 29 -14.75 0.97 5.89
N ILE A 30 -14.75 1.58 4.70
CA ILE A 30 -13.61 1.53 3.76
C ILE A 30 -12.46 2.43 4.22
N TYR A 31 -12.75 3.62 4.71
CA TYR A 31 -11.75 4.54 5.24
C TYR A 31 -12.10 4.90 6.69
N THR A 32 -11.50 4.19 7.64
CA THR A 32 -11.88 4.24 9.07
C THR A 32 -11.45 5.51 9.80
N TYR A 33 -10.40 6.19 9.31
CA TYR A 33 -9.81 7.36 9.96
C TYR A 33 -10.43 8.68 9.49
N GLN A 34 -10.45 9.67 10.38
CA GLN A 34 -10.86 11.04 10.05
C GLN A 34 -9.66 11.85 9.56
N ASN A 35 -9.15 11.48 8.40
CA ASN A 35 -8.01 12.16 7.81
C ASN A 35 -8.46 13.16 6.75
N THR A 36 -7.65 14.18 6.57
CA THR A 36 -7.76 15.14 5.47
C THR A 36 -6.70 14.82 4.40
N LEU A 37 -6.84 15.43 3.23
CA LEU A 37 -5.96 15.21 2.10
C LEU A 37 -4.92 16.33 2.01
N TYR A 38 -3.65 15.98 1.89
CA TYR A 38 -2.52 16.90 1.73
C TYR A 38 -1.88 16.75 0.36
N LYS A 39 -1.29 17.83 -0.15
CA LYS A 39 -0.42 17.80 -1.33
C LYS A 39 1.01 18.17 -0.95
N LEU A 40 1.93 17.33 -1.40
CA LEU A 40 3.37 17.51 -1.21
C LEU A 40 4.06 17.56 -2.57
N GLN A 41 5.11 18.37 -2.70
CA GLN A 41 6.06 18.24 -3.78
C GLN A 41 7.17 17.30 -3.34
N MET A 42 7.48 16.31 -4.18
CA MET A 42 8.52 15.31 -3.94
C MET A 42 9.43 15.17 -5.14
N THR A 43 10.66 14.75 -4.89
CA THR A 43 11.57 14.24 -5.93
C THR A 43 11.34 12.75 -6.18
N GLY A 44 11.86 12.22 -7.31
CA GLY A 44 11.80 10.79 -7.60
C GLY A 44 12.59 9.96 -6.58
N GLU A 45 13.70 10.49 -6.06
CA GLU A 45 14.45 9.86 -4.96
C GLU A 45 13.60 9.77 -3.70
N GLN A 46 12.95 10.88 -3.30
CA GLN A 46 12.07 10.91 -2.13
C GLN A 46 10.90 9.93 -2.26
N LEU A 47 10.30 9.82 -3.45
CA LEU A 47 9.25 8.83 -3.72
C LEU A 47 9.79 7.41 -3.55
N ARG A 48 10.93 7.10 -4.14
CA ARG A 48 11.54 5.77 -4.03
C ARG A 48 11.81 5.40 -2.57
N ARG A 49 12.35 6.32 -1.78
CA ARG A 49 12.58 6.11 -0.34
C ARG A 49 11.28 5.85 0.42
N PHE A 50 10.23 6.60 0.12
CA PHE A 50 8.90 6.36 0.71
C PHE A 50 8.35 4.98 0.33
N MET A 51 8.47 4.58 -0.93
CA MET A 51 8.04 3.27 -1.41
C MET A 51 8.85 2.13 -0.77
N GLU A 52 10.15 2.28 -0.62
CA GLU A 52 11.03 1.30 0.03
C GLU A 52 10.71 1.14 1.52
N TRP A 53 10.45 2.26 2.22
CA TRP A 53 9.99 2.24 3.60
C TRP A 53 8.66 1.49 3.73
N SER A 54 7.70 1.76 2.88
CA SER A 54 6.42 1.05 2.82
C SER A 54 6.61 -0.44 2.53
N ALA A 55 7.52 -0.78 1.61
CA ALA A 55 7.81 -2.15 1.22
C ALA A 55 8.47 -3.00 2.34
N ALA A 56 9.01 -2.37 3.40
CA ALA A 56 9.53 -3.07 4.57
C ALA A 56 8.44 -3.89 5.30
N PHE A 57 7.18 -3.65 5.01
CA PHE A 57 6.03 -4.43 5.48
C PHE A 57 6.14 -5.93 5.15
N PHE A 58 6.74 -6.30 4.03
CA PHE A 58 6.95 -7.69 3.63
C PHE A 58 8.25 -8.23 4.23
N LYS A 59 8.28 -9.49 4.61
CA LYS A 59 9.55 -10.18 4.89
C LYS A 59 10.27 -10.53 3.62
N THR A 60 11.59 -10.66 3.71
CA THR A 60 12.40 -11.19 2.61
C THR A 60 12.05 -12.66 2.40
N TRP A 61 11.59 -12.97 1.19
CA TRP A 61 11.18 -14.32 0.79
C TRP A 61 12.36 -15.31 0.82
N LYS A 62 12.09 -16.53 1.28
CA LYS A 62 13.04 -17.63 1.32
C LYS A 62 12.65 -18.76 0.35
N PRO A 63 13.61 -19.51 -0.20
CA PRO A 63 13.36 -20.53 -1.25
C PRO A 63 12.41 -21.66 -0.88
N ASP A 64 12.23 -21.95 0.41
CA ASP A 64 11.30 -22.97 0.91
C ASP A 64 9.89 -22.45 1.17
N GLU A 65 9.69 -21.13 1.12
CA GLU A 65 8.40 -20.49 1.37
C GLU A 65 7.50 -20.54 0.14
N VAL A 66 6.24 -20.92 0.34
CA VAL A 66 5.21 -21.01 -0.70
C VAL A 66 4.07 -20.02 -0.50
N THR A 67 4.15 -19.19 0.54
CA THR A 67 3.30 -18.01 0.76
C THR A 67 4.16 -16.81 1.15
N ILE A 68 3.55 -15.62 1.11
CA ILE A 68 4.19 -14.39 1.58
C ILE A 68 4.11 -14.32 3.10
N ALA A 69 5.17 -13.83 3.75
CA ALA A 69 5.20 -13.44 5.13
C ALA A 69 5.36 -11.92 5.28
N PHE A 70 4.87 -11.39 6.41
CA PHE A 70 4.93 -9.97 6.71
C PHE A 70 5.81 -9.70 7.93
N ASP A 71 6.35 -8.50 8.04
CA ASP A 71 7.09 -8.13 9.24
C ASP A 71 6.11 -7.87 10.39
N PRO A 72 6.15 -8.66 11.49
CA PRO A 72 5.20 -8.52 12.59
C PRO A 72 5.43 -7.26 13.43
N SER A 73 6.51 -6.52 13.22
CA SER A 73 6.75 -5.21 13.81
C SER A 73 6.10 -4.07 13.03
N VAL A 74 5.71 -4.31 11.75
CA VAL A 74 5.11 -3.32 10.87
C VAL A 74 3.61 -3.51 10.80
N ARG A 75 2.86 -2.51 11.26
CA ARG A 75 1.40 -2.53 11.21
C ARG A 75 0.91 -2.32 9.78
N TYR A 76 -0.20 -2.98 9.38
CA TYR A 76 -0.71 -2.93 8.01
C TYR A 76 -1.03 -1.52 7.52
N TYR A 77 -1.42 -0.59 8.39
CA TYR A 77 -1.67 0.80 8.03
C TYR A 77 -0.40 1.63 7.76
N LEU A 78 0.78 1.03 7.93
CA LEU A 78 2.07 1.59 7.49
C LEU A 78 2.48 1.12 6.09
N TYR A 79 1.73 0.19 5.50
CA TYR A 79 1.92 -0.20 4.11
C TYR A 79 1.03 0.66 3.20
N ASP A 80 1.66 1.45 2.34
CA ASP A 80 0.99 2.27 1.32
C ASP A 80 1.09 1.63 -0.06
N ALA A 81 -0.01 1.70 -0.81
CA ALA A 81 -0.06 1.43 -2.24
C ALA A 81 -0.05 2.76 -3.01
N PHE A 82 0.54 2.76 -4.20
CA PHE A 82 0.81 3.97 -4.98
C PHE A 82 0.08 3.91 -6.32
N GLU A 83 -0.57 5.02 -6.70
CA GLU A 83 -1.18 5.26 -8.00
C GLU A 83 -0.48 6.41 -8.72
N GLY A 84 -0.57 6.42 -10.08
CA GLY A 84 0.13 7.40 -10.91
C GLY A 84 1.53 6.95 -11.35
N VAL A 85 1.97 5.79 -10.88
CA VAL A 85 3.22 5.11 -11.28
C VAL A 85 2.97 3.62 -11.43
N SER A 86 3.84 2.93 -12.18
CA SER A 86 3.92 1.47 -12.18
C SER A 86 5.25 1.01 -11.61
N TYR A 87 5.25 -0.13 -10.89
CA TYR A 87 6.45 -0.66 -10.26
C TYR A 87 6.36 -2.16 -9.97
N GLU A 88 7.50 -2.75 -9.69
CA GLU A 88 7.63 -4.11 -9.16
C GLU A 88 8.19 -4.05 -7.74
N LEU A 89 7.65 -4.89 -6.85
CA LEU A 89 8.12 -5.06 -5.49
C LEU A 89 8.80 -6.41 -5.37
N ASP A 90 10.14 -6.40 -5.37
CA ASP A 90 10.98 -7.62 -5.33
C ASP A 90 11.22 -8.04 -3.87
N ILE A 91 10.41 -8.98 -3.39
CA ILE A 91 10.50 -9.48 -2.01
C ILE A 91 11.67 -10.47 -1.79
N SER A 92 12.43 -10.81 -2.82
CA SER A 92 13.69 -11.55 -2.65
C SER A 92 14.82 -10.66 -2.10
N LYS A 93 14.62 -9.33 -2.11
CA LYS A 93 15.60 -8.35 -1.66
C LYS A 93 15.32 -7.87 -0.26
N GLU A 94 16.36 -7.45 0.43
CA GLU A 94 16.23 -6.79 1.72
C GLU A 94 15.49 -5.45 1.59
N PRO A 95 14.81 -4.98 2.66
CA PRO A 95 14.23 -3.64 2.70
C PRO A 95 15.21 -2.57 2.25
N GLY A 96 14.73 -1.58 1.48
CA GLY A 96 15.57 -0.55 0.87
C GLY A 96 16.07 -0.87 -0.55
N HIS A 97 15.81 -2.08 -1.07
CA HIS A 97 16.27 -2.53 -2.39
C HIS A 97 15.19 -3.28 -3.19
N ARG A 98 13.92 -3.05 -2.86
CA ARG A 98 12.76 -3.82 -3.36
C ARG A 98 12.05 -3.20 -4.54
N ILE A 99 12.07 -1.87 -4.64
CA ILE A 99 11.33 -1.16 -5.69
C ILE A 99 12.11 -1.18 -6.99
N LYS A 100 11.52 -1.85 -8.00
CA LYS A 100 12.10 -2.02 -9.32
C LYS A 100 11.16 -1.52 -10.41
N ASN A 101 11.72 -1.20 -11.55
CA ASN A 101 10.98 -0.81 -12.75
C ASN A 101 9.97 0.33 -12.49
N LEU A 102 10.31 1.27 -11.60
CA LEU A 102 9.48 2.42 -11.27
C LEU A 102 9.36 3.34 -12.50
N LYS A 103 8.13 3.49 -13.01
CA LYS A 103 7.85 4.20 -14.25
C LYS A 103 6.61 5.08 -14.13
N TRP A 104 6.62 6.15 -14.89
CA TRP A 104 5.45 6.97 -15.17
C TRP A 104 4.43 6.21 -16.05
N PRO A 105 3.15 6.64 -16.14
CA PRO A 105 2.13 6.02 -17.00
C PRO A 105 2.52 5.98 -18.48
N ASN A 106 3.39 6.88 -18.94
CA ASN A 106 3.90 6.91 -20.30
C ASN A 106 5.07 5.91 -20.55
N GLY A 107 5.39 5.06 -19.57
CA GLY A 107 6.44 4.05 -19.64
C GLY A 107 7.86 4.56 -19.38
N LYS A 108 8.08 5.87 -19.23
CA LYS A 108 9.41 6.42 -18.91
C LYS A 108 9.76 6.12 -17.46
N ALA A 109 11.03 5.81 -17.19
CA ALA A 109 11.52 5.64 -15.83
C ALA A 109 11.36 6.93 -15.02
N VAL A 110 10.96 6.80 -13.76
CA VAL A 110 11.02 7.90 -12.80
C VAL A 110 12.48 8.12 -12.44
N LYS A 111 12.98 9.32 -12.73
CA LYS A 111 14.34 9.73 -12.38
C LYS A 111 14.34 10.30 -10.97
N ASP A 112 15.45 10.14 -10.25
CA ASP A 112 15.59 10.66 -8.89
C ASP A 112 15.43 12.19 -8.84
N THR A 113 15.76 12.89 -9.92
CA THR A 113 15.63 14.35 -10.07
C THR A 113 14.26 14.82 -10.57
N ASP A 114 13.36 13.91 -10.98
CA ASP A 114 12.00 14.31 -11.38
C ASP A 114 11.30 14.95 -10.17
N THR A 115 10.56 16.03 -10.43
CA THR A 115 9.77 16.72 -9.39
C THR A 115 8.30 16.70 -9.75
N PHE A 116 7.45 16.34 -8.80
CA PHE A 116 6.01 16.16 -9.01
C PHE A 116 5.21 16.33 -7.73
N VAL A 117 3.90 16.36 -7.85
CA VAL A 117 2.97 16.50 -6.73
C VAL A 117 2.43 15.13 -6.32
N VAL A 118 2.48 14.85 -5.03
CA VAL A 118 1.93 13.64 -4.41
C VAL A 118 0.76 14.03 -3.50
N ALA A 119 -0.34 13.30 -3.60
CA ALA A 119 -1.48 13.40 -2.70
C ALA A 119 -1.43 12.26 -1.67
N VAL A 120 -1.47 12.61 -0.39
CA VAL A 120 -1.46 11.67 0.74
C VAL A 120 -2.40 12.15 1.83
N ASN A 121 -2.75 11.29 2.77
CA ASN A 121 -3.49 11.73 3.96
C ASN A 121 -2.57 12.55 4.90
N ASN A 122 -3.19 13.40 5.72
CA ASN A 122 -2.48 14.25 6.68
C ASN A 122 -1.63 13.44 7.67
N TYR A 123 -2.09 12.28 8.12
CA TYR A 123 -1.32 11.43 9.04
C TYR A 123 0.00 10.99 8.41
N ARG A 124 -0.02 10.45 7.19
CA ARG A 124 1.21 10.08 6.46
C ARG A 124 2.10 11.28 6.20
N ALA A 125 1.51 12.40 5.80
CA ALA A 125 2.25 13.63 5.57
C ALA A 125 3.03 14.07 6.82
N THR A 126 2.35 14.18 7.96
CA THR A 126 2.93 14.79 9.16
C THR A 126 3.82 13.84 9.97
N THR A 127 3.55 12.53 9.94
CA THR A 127 4.30 11.57 10.75
C THR A 127 5.54 10.99 10.07
N GLN A 128 5.56 10.90 8.74
CA GLN A 128 6.65 10.27 8.00
C GLN A 128 7.30 11.14 6.91
N LEU A 129 6.53 12.02 6.24
CA LEU A 129 7.05 12.70 5.06
C LEU A 129 7.57 14.11 5.34
N LEU A 130 6.95 14.83 6.27
CA LEU A 130 7.33 16.19 6.68
C LEU A 130 8.12 16.22 8.00
N THR A 131 8.54 15.06 8.47
CA THR A 131 9.29 14.90 9.73
C THR A 131 10.50 14.03 9.47
N ALA A 132 11.65 14.48 9.98
CA ALA A 132 12.86 13.67 9.96
C ALA A 132 12.70 12.52 10.98
N ALA A 133 12.47 11.32 10.48
CA ALA A 133 12.23 10.11 11.26
C ALA A 133 12.64 8.85 10.45
N ASP A 134 11.67 8.02 10.08
CA ASP A 134 11.94 6.70 9.50
C ASP A 134 12.37 6.75 8.02
N ILE A 135 11.85 7.72 7.24
CA ILE A 135 12.10 7.81 5.79
C ILE A 135 13.26 8.77 5.51
N PHE A 136 13.27 9.90 6.19
CA PHE A 136 14.26 10.95 6.03
C PHE A 136 14.97 11.18 7.35
N LEU A 137 16.31 11.25 7.32
CA LEU A 137 17.13 11.47 8.51
C LEU A 137 17.22 12.96 8.86
N PRO A 138 17.58 13.30 10.11
CA PRO A 138 17.86 14.69 10.49
C PRO A 138 18.91 15.33 9.58
N GLY A 139 18.59 16.52 9.04
CA GLY A 139 19.46 17.25 8.12
C GLY A 139 19.27 16.94 6.63
N GLU A 140 18.47 15.95 6.28
CA GLU A 140 18.09 15.68 4.88
C GLU A 140 16.96 16.61 4.43
N GLU A 141 16.86 16.83 3.11
CA GLU A 141 15.79 17.60 2.51
C GLU A 141 14.48 16.83 2.53
N LEU A 142 13.48 17.38 3.20
CA LEU A 142 12.15 16.80 3.28
C LEU A 142 11.29 17.20 2.05
N PRO A 143 10.24 16.42 1.71
CA PRO A 143 9.21 16.85 0.77
C PRO A 143 8.63 18.22 1.15
N LYS A 144 8.31 19.02 0.14
CA LYS A 144 7.76 20.36 0.36
C LYS A 144 6.25 20.32 0.49
N LEU A 145 5.71 20.82 1.59
CA LEU A 145 4.28 21.01 1.76
C LEU A 145 3.75 22.05 0.78
N LEU A 146 2.75 21.70 -0.03
CA LEU A 146 2.09 22.60 -0.97
C LEU A 146 0.72 23.05 -0.51
N GLU A 147 -0.09 22.12 0.01
CA GLU A 147 -1.47 22.40 0.42
C GLU A 147 -1.90 21.43 1.52
N ILE A 148 -2.54 21.95 2.54
CA ILE A 148 -3.21 21.19 3.59
C ILE A 148 -4.72 21.16 3.33
N ASP A 149 -5.40 20.15 3.85
CA ASP A 149 -6.86 20.03 3.82
C ASP A 149 -7.46 20.28 2.43
N VAL A 150 -6.89 19.68 1.40
CA VAL A 150 -7.31 19.83 0.00
C VAL A 150 -8.80 19.58 -0.12
N ARG A 151 -9.56 20.57 -0.65
CA ARG A 151 -11.02 20.53 -0.68
C ARG A 151 -11.65 20.39 0.71
N GLY A 152 -11.08 21.03 1.71
CA GLY A 152 -11.62 21.06 3.07
C GLY A 152 -13.06 21.64 3.18
N ASP A 153 -13.50 22.38 2.15
CA ASP A 153 -14.89 22.80 1.97
C ASP A 153 -15.88 21.62 1.85
N VAL A 154 -15.43 20.50 1.31
CA VAL A 154 -16.21 19.25 1.21
C VAL A 154 -16.10 18.42 2.49
N GLY A 155 -14.93 18.40 3.11
CA GLY A 155 -14.65 17.63 4.32
C GLY A 155 -13.35 16.81 4.21
N GLY A 156 -13.26 15.73 5.00
CA GLY A 156 -12.14 14.81 4.98
C GLY A 156 -12.21 13.80 3.84
N ILE A 157 -11.30 12.81 3.87
CA ILE A 157 -11.17 11.82 2.79
C ILE A 157 -12.46 11.03 2.55
N ARG A 158 -13.23 10.73 3.60
CA ARG A 158 -14.53 10.03 3.45
C ARG A 158 -15.53 10.84 2.63
N GLU A 159 -15.64 12.13 2.93
CA GLU A 159 -16.50 13.06 2.23
C GLU A 159 -16.04 13.25 0.79
N LEU A 160 -14.72 13.35 0.57
CA LEU A 160 -14.12 13.43 -0.77
C LEU A 160 -14.36 12.16 -1.59
N LEU A 161 -14.33 10.97 -1.00
CA LEU A 161 -14.70 9.72 -1.68
C LEU A 161 -16.18 9.74 -2.10
N GLY A 162 -17.07 10.14 -1.22
CA GLY A 162 -18.50 10.29 -1.55
C GLY A 162 -18.75 11.31 -2.64
N GLU A 163 -18.05 12.45 -2.58
CA GLU A 163 -18.11 13.50 -3.62
C GLU A 163 -17.61 12.96 -4.98
N TYR A 164 -16.48 12.25 -4.99
CA TYR A 164 -15.92 11.63 -6.19
C TYR A 164 -16.92 10.66 -6.83
N ILE A 165 -17.54 9.78 -6.05
CA ILE A 165 -18.55 8.84 -6.54
C ILE A 165 -19.71 9.60 -7.18
N ARG A 166 -20.21 10.63 -6.50
CA ARG A 166 -21.38 11.38 -6.95
C ARG A 166 -21.11 12.21 -8.20
N THR A 167 -19.98 12.95 -8.22
CA THR A 167 -19.74 13.98 -9.25
C THR A 167 -18.85 13.50 -10.39
N VAL A 168 -17.85 12.67 -10.12
CA VAL A 168 -16.90 12.20 -11.13
C VAL A 168 -17.36 10.88 -11.75
N LYS A 169 -17.91 9.98 -10.93
CA LYS A 169 -18.39 8.66 -11.37
C LYS A 169 -19.89 8.62 -11.69
N GLY A 170 -20.59 9.75 -11.65
CA GLY A 170 -22.02 9.82 -11.97
C GLY A 170 -22.92 9.02 -11.01
N GLY A 171 -22.47 8.84 -9.76
CA GLY A 171 -23.22 8.14 -8.71
C GLY A 171 -23.02 6.63 -8.67
N THR A 172 -22.24 6.06 -9.58
CA THR A 172 -22.00 4.61 -9.63
C THR A 172 -20.51 4.29 -9.71
N ILE A 173 -20.04 3.31 -8.95
CA ILE A 173 -18.68 2.77 -9.05
C ILE A 173 -18.73 1.27 -9.28
N GLU A 174 -17.75 0.79 -10.02
CA GLU A 174 -17.49 -0.64 -10.22
C GLU A 174 -16.13 -1.01 -9.67
N PRO A 175 -15.94 -2.25 -9.15
CA PRO A 175 -14.64 -2.74 -8.76
C PRO A 175 -13.65 -2.62 -9.93
N HIS A 176 -12.50 -2.03 -9.68
CA HIS A 176 -11.46 -1.85 -10.67
C HIS A 176 -10.08 -2.06 -10.05
N VAL A 177 -9.22 -2.75 -10.76
CA VAL A 177 -7.81 -2.96 -10.39
C VAL A 177 -6.93 -2.49 -11.54
N ASN A 178 -6.05 -1.53 -11.29
CA ASN A 178 -5.19 -0.94 -12.31
C ASN A 178 -4.03 -1.85 -12.72
N ASN A 179 -3.66 -2.84 -11.90
CA ASN A 179 -2.51 -3.72 -12.10
C ASN A 179 -1.20 -2.94 -12.36
N ASN A 180 -1.08 -1.76 -11.76
CA ASN A 180 0.07 -0.88 -11.92
C ASN A 180 1.29 -1.35 -11.09
N TRP A 181 1.13 -2.34 -10.22
CA TRP A 181 2.21 -2.94 -9.49
C TRP A 181 2.02 -4.44 -9.29
N LYS A 182 3.12 -5.14 -9.01
CA LYS A 182 3.10 -6.57 -8.67
C LYS A 182 4.25 -6.93 -7.75
N ILE A 183 4.07 -7.99 -6.99
CA ILE A 183 5.15 -8.63 -6.24
C ILE A 183 5.94 -9.54 -7.18
N VAL A 184 7.26 -9.51 -7.06
CA VAL A 184 8.20 -10.38 -7.80
C VAL A 184 9.26 -10.93 -6.84
N GLY A 185 10.08 -11.84 -7.32
CA GLY A 185 11.17 -12.44 -6.54
C GLY A 185 10.76 -13.66 -5.70
N ASN A 186 9.46 -13.95 -5.60
CA ASN A 186 8.91 -15.14 -4.97
C ASN A 186 8.90 -16.31 -5.97
N ASN A 187 10.04 -16.95 -6.13
CA ASN A 187 10.24 -18.01 -7.14
C ASN A 187 9.74 -19.39 -6.67
N TRP A 188 8.62 -19.47 -5.96
CA TRP A 188 7.99 -20.73 -5.60
C TRP A 188 7.42 -21.46 -6.83
N LYS A 189 7.29 -22.77 -6.73
CA LYS A 189 6.56 -23.54 -7.74
C LYS A 189 5.07 -23.24 -7.64
N ALA A 190 4.44 -22.94 -8.77
CA ALA A 190 3.01 -22.60 -8.80
C ALA A 190 2.14 -23.70 -8.17
N ALA A 191 2.47 -24.98 -8.40
CA ALA A 191 1.75 -26.11 -7.83
C ALA A 191 1.83 -26.15 -6.29
N ASP A 192 2.99 -25.84 -5.70
CA ASP A 192 3.18 -25.82 -4.26
C ASP A 192 2.42 -24.67 -3.62
N HIS A 193 2.44 -23.48 -4.25
CA HIS A 193 1.63 -22.34 -3.82
C HIS A 193 0.12 -22.67 -3.89
N GLN A 194 -0.36 -23.24 -5.00
CA GLN A 194 -1.77 -23.63 -5.14
C GLN A 194 -2.20 -24.64 -4.08
N LYS A 195 -1.35 -25.64 -3.78
CA LYS A 195 -1.59 -26.63 -2.71
C LYS A 195 -1.69 -25.94 -1.36
N ALA A 196 -0.77 -25.00 -1.03
CA ALA A 196 -0.84 -24.24 0.21
C ALA A 196 -2.15 -23.44 0.34
N VAL A 197 -2.56 -22.74 -0.73
CA VAL A 197 -3.82 -21.97 -0.76
C VAL A 197 -5.03 -22.91 -0.59
N GLN A 198 -5.02 -24.08 -1.21
CA GLN A 198 -6.10 -25.06 -1.05
C GLN A 198 -6.18 -25.57 0.39
N LEU A 199 -5.06 -25.97 0.99
CA LEU A 199 -5.03 -26.46 2.37
C LEU A 199 -5.46 -25.40 3.38
N LEU A 200 -5.13 -24.12 3.15
CA LEU A 200 -5.64 -23.00 3.95
C LEU A 200 -7.16 -22.86 3.83
N ARG A 201 -7.72 -22.94 2.62
CA ARG A 201 -9.18 -22.86 2.39
C ARG A 201 -9.94 -24.03 3.02
N GLU A 202 -9.33 -25.20 3.06
CA GLU A 202 -9.87 -26.40 3.70
C GLU A 202 -9.68 -26.41 5.22
N GLY A 203 -9.02 -25.42 5.79
CA GLY A 203 -8.72 -25.34 7.23
C GLY A 203 -7.71 -26.40 7.73
N LYS A 204 -6.99 -27.07 6.82
CA LYS A 204 -5.94 -28.05 7.15
C LYS A 204 -4.63 -27.37 7.53
N LEU A 205 -4.37 -26.19 6.99
CA LEU A 205 -3.31 -25.29 7.42
C LEU A 205 -3.91 -23.99 7.93
N ALA A 206 -3.20 -23.32 8.83
CA ALA A 206 -3.53 -21.99 9.30
C ALA A 206 -2.31 -21.08 9.17
N LEU A 207 -2.55 -19.81 8.86
CA LEU A 207 -1.53 -18.77 9.01
C LEU A 207 -1.36 -18.50 10.51
N ASN A 208 -0.12 -18.21 10.94
CA ASN A 208 0.12 -17.86 12.32
C ASN A 208 -0.57 -16.54 12.68
N GLU A 209 -1.24 -16.52 13.81
CA GLU A 209 -1.79 -15.29 14.38
C GLU A 209 -0.70 -14.50 15.11
N ASN A 210 -0.80 -13.17 15.03
CA ASN A 210 0.06 -12.26 15.79
C ASN A 210 -0.70 -11.70 16.99
N ALA A 211 0.03 -11.36 18.05
CA ALA A 211 -0.55 -10.75 19.25
C ALA A 211 -1.19 -9.38 18.99
N ASP A 212 -0.63 -8.59 18.05
CA ASP A 212 -1.24 -7.34 17.59
C ASP A 212 -2.07 -7.61 16.32
N ALA A 213 -3.40 -7.50 16.45
CA ALA A 213 -4.35 -7.66 15.34
C ALA A 213 -4.16 -6.65 14.19
N ARG A 214 -3.31 -5.63 14.37
CA ARG A 214 -2.94 -4.66 13.32
C ARG A 214 -1.74 -5.08 12.49
N THR A 215 -1.17 -6.25 12.77
CA THR A 215 -0.09 -6.85 11.98
C THR A 215 -0.59 -8.09 11.23
N LEU A 216 0.13 -8.50 10.20
CA LEU A 216 -0.19 -9.67 9.39
C LEU A 216 0.75 -10.84 9.73
N PRO A 217 0.39 -12.10 9.34
CA PRO A 217 1.17 -13.27 9.68
C PRO A 217 2.65 -13.15 9.31
N GLY A 218 3.51 -13.25 10.31
CA GLY A 218 4.96 -13.12 10.19
C GLY A 218 5.69 -14.39 9.79
N LYS A 219 4.96 -15.51 9.56
CA LYS A 219 5.54 -16.79 9.15
C LYS A 219 4.84 -17.29 7.90
N ALA A 220 5.62 -17.53 6.84
CA ALA A 220 5.12 -18.15 5.62
C ALA A 220 4.83 -19.64 5.84
N ILE A 221 3.99 -20.21 4.99
CA ILE A 221 3.86 -21.65 4.79
C ILE A 221 5.02 -22.11 3.92
N THR A 222 5.61 -23.22 4.28
CA THR A 222 6.78 -23.79 3.59
C THR A 222 6.43 -25.06 2.80
N THR A 223 7.33 -25.49 1.94
CA THR A 223 7.22 -26.79 1.25
C THR A 223 7.11 -27.95 2.24
N ALA A 224 7.80 -27.87 3.39
CA ALA A 224 7.71 -28.88 4.46
C ALA A 224 6.32 -28.92 5.12
N ASP A 225 5.63 -27.78 5.21
CA ASP A 225 4.28 -27.74 5.78
C ASP A 225 3.26 -28.41 4.87
N ILE A 226 3.33 -28.17 3.56
CA ILE A 226 2.42 -28.79 2.59
C ILE A 226 2.73 -30.27 2.34
N ALA A 227 3.93 -30.74 2.62
CA ALA A 227 4.35 -32.14 2.47
C ALA A 227 3.69 -33.07 3.51
N LYS A 228 3.10 -32.55 4.58
CA LYS A 228 2.38 -33.30 5.62
C LYS A 228 1.00 -33.77 5.17
N PHE A 229 0.54 -33.31 4.04
CA PHE A 229 -0.75 -33.60 3.41
C PHE A 229 -0.60 -34.11 1.98
#